data_e888d8013830430e49fc63384d01bd76
#
_entry.id   e888d8013830430e49fc63384d01bd76
#
_cell.length_a   1.000
_cell.length_b   1.000
_cell.length_c   1.000
_cell.angle_alpha   90.00
_cell.angle_beta   90.00
_cell.angle_gamma   90.00
#
_symmetry.space_group_name_H-M   'P 1'
#
loop_
_entity.id
_entity.type
_entity.pdbx_description
1 polymer ?
#
loop_
_entity_poly.entity_id
_entity_poly.type
_entity_poly.pdbx_seq_one_letter_code
_entity_poly.pdbx_strand_id
1 'polypeptide(L)'
;MAKERHMDPAKVRTMGQSLETMSNILKVVSTVLEVQMTILKTTAFIGMFGGLALERYIAQIKPRIDELAKQTAELSQDAILSAADWEKAQLAG
;
A
#
# COMPACT_ATOMS: atom_id res chain seq x y z
N MET A 1 -8.43 -5.42 -30.75
CA MET A 1 -7.44 -6.29 -31.33
C MET A 1 -6.87 -7.26 -30.34
N ALA A 2 -6.54 -8.46 -30.77
CA ALA A 2 -6.09 -9.51 -29.89
C ALA A 2 -4.84 -9.12 -29.09
N LYS A 3 -3.94 -8.36 -29.69
CA LYS A 3 -2.71 -7.94 -29.02
C LYS A 3 -2.95 -7.06 -27.80
N GLU A 4 -4.00 -6.25 -27.81
CA GLU A 4 -4.31 -5.33 -26.73
C GLU A 4 -4.86 -6.08 -25.50
N ARG A 5 -5.38 -7.26 -25.71
CA ARG A 5 -5.97 -8.07 -24.65
C ARG A 5 -5.04 -9.19 -24.18
N HIS A 6 -3.89 -9.28 -24.80
CA HIS A 6 -2.93 -10.31 -24.45
C HIS A 6 -2.24 -9.96 -23.14
N MET A 7 -2.39 -10.83 -22.16
CA MET A 7 -1.67 -10.67 -20.90
C MET A 7 -0.24 -11.15 -21.08
N ASP A 8 0.70 -10.36 -20.61
CA ASP A 8 2.09 -10.77 -20.44
C ASP A 8 2.28 -11.17 -18.97
N PRO A 9 2.35 -12.48 -18.66
CA PRO A 9 2.45 -12.92 -17.27
C PRO A 9 3.64 -12.34 -16.53
N ALA A 10 4.77 -12.17 -17.21
CA ALA A 10 5.97 -11.63 -16.60
C ALA A 10 5.77 -10.17 -16.18
N LYS A 11 5.13 -9.37 -17.03
CA LYS A 11 4.85 -7.96 -16.70
C LYS A 11 3.82 -7.84 -15.59
N VAL A 12 2.78 -8.67 -15.61
CA VAL A 12 1.75 -8.66 -14.57
C VAL A 12 2.35 -9.07 -13.23
N ARG A 13 3.22 -10.08 -13.23
CA ARG A 13 3.92 -10.50 -12.01
C ARG A 13 4.83 -9.39 -11.48
N THR A 14 5.57 -8.71 -12.35
CA THR A 14 6.41 -7.57 -11.98
C THR A 14 5.57 -6.45 -11.38
N MET A 15 4.42 -6.16 -11.97
CA MET A 15 3.49 -5.16 -11.44
C MET A 15 2.99 -5.58 -10.06
N GLY A 16 2.65 -6.85 -9.87
CA GLY A 16 2.25 -7.38 -8.56
C GLY A 16 3.34 -7.21 -7.51
N GLN A 17 4.59 -7.50 -7.87
CA GLN A 17 5.73 -7.32 -6.97
C GLN A 17 5.94 -5.84 -6.63
N SER A 18 5.76 -4.94 -7.59
CA SER A 18 5.85 -3.50 -7.36
C SER A 18 4.75 -3.04 -6.40
N LEU A 19 3.54 -3.54 -6.55
CA LEU A 19 2.42 -3.24 -5.65
C LEU A 19 2.70 -3.75 -4.23
N GLU A 20 3.31 -4.93 -4.11
CA GLU A 20 3.71 -5.46 -2.81
C GLU A 20 4.73 -4.55 -2.14
N THR A 21 5.72 -4.08 -2.89
CA THR A 21 6.71 -3.13 -2.39
C THR A 21 6.05 -1.83 -1.93
N MET A 22 5.12 -1.31 -2.72
CA MET A 22 4.35 -0.11 -2.36
C MET A 22 3.56 -0.33 -1.08
N SER A 23 2.90 -1.48 -0.94
CA SER A 23 2.17 -1.82 0.28
C SER A 23 3.09 -1.82 1.50
N ASN A 24 4.28 -2.40 1.37
CA ASN A 24 5.25 -2.43 2.47
C ASN A 24 5.74 -1.03 2.83
N ILE A 25 5.96 -0.16 1.83
CA ILE A 25 6.33 1.24 2.05
C ILE A 25 5.22 1.96 2.81
N LEU A 26 3.96 1.77 2.42
CA LEU A 26 2.83 2.38 3.09
C LEU A 26 2.70 1.93 4.55
N LYS A 27 3.00 0.66 4.83
CA LYS A 27 3.01 0.15 6.20
C LYS A 27 4.11 0.83 7.04
N VAL A 28 5.28 1.04 6.44
CA VAL A 28 6.38 1.76 7.10
C VAL A 28 5.97 3.20 7.38
N VAL A 29 5.37 3.88 6.41
CA VAL A 29 4.88 5.25 6.58
C VAL A 29 3.84 5.31 7.71
N SER A 30 2.92 4.37 7.75
CA SER A 30 1.91 4.28 8.82
C SER A 30 2.58 4.14 10.19
N THR A 31 3.60 3.28 10.31
CA THR A 31 4.35 3.10 11.56
C THR A 31 5.07 4.38 11.96
N VAL A 32 5.70 5.07 11.01
CA VAL A 32 6.36 6.35 11.27
C VAL A 32 5.35 7.39 11.76
N LEU A 33 4.17 7.46 11.15
CA LEU A 33 3.11 8.37 11.59
C LEU A 33 2.66 8.06 13.02
N GLU A 34 2.57 6.79 13.37
CA GLU A 34 2.21 6.38 14.72
C GLU A 34 3.25 6.83 15.74
N VAL A 35 4.53 6.68 15.43
CA VAL A 35 5.63 7.16 16.27
C VAL A 35 5.57 8.68 16.40
N GLN A 36 5.37 9.39 15.30
CA GLN A 36 5.25 10.85 15.29
C GLN A 36 4.07 11.30 16.14
N MET A 37 2.95 10.62 16.06
CA MET A 37 1.77 10.93 16.87
C MET A 37 2.05 10.75 18.35
N THR A 38 2.77 9.70 18.74
CA THR A 38 3.18 9.47 20.12
C THR A 38 4.08 10.60 20.62
N ILE A 39 5.04 11.02 19.81
CA ILE A 39 5.93 12.14 20.13
C ILE A 39 5.11 13.42 20.31
N LEU A 40 4.18 13.71 19.41
CA LEU A 40 3.34 14.89 19.47
C LEU A 40 2.45 14.90 20.70
N LYS A 41 1.90 13.77 21.09
CA LYS A 41 1.12 13.66 22.32
C LYS A 41 1.94 13.98 23.55
N THR A 42 3.21 13.59 23.53
CA THR A 42 4.12 13.84 24.63
C THR A 42 4.55 15.30 24.69
N THR A 43 4.80 15.92 23.52
CA THR A 43 5.32 17.27 23.41
C THR A 43 4.24 18.34 23.26
N ALA A 44 3.07 18.01 22.75
CA ALA A 44 1.94 18.93 22.60
C ALA A 44 1.51 19.54 23.93
N PHE A 45 1.77 18.83 24.99
CA PHE A 45 1.55 19.29 26.33
C PHE A 45 2.35 20.58 26.66
N ILE A 46 3.43 20.81 25.92
CA ILE A 46 4.29 21.98 26.16
C ILE A 46 3.74 23.26 25.50
N GLY A 47 2.47 23.23 25.12
CA GLY A 47 1.73 24.46 24.86
C GLY A 47 1.72 24.94 23.42
N MET A 48 1.93 24.09 22.47
CA MET A 48 1.89 24.50 21.07
C MET A 48 0.59 24.04 20.41
N PHE A 49 -0.28 24.99 20.09
CA PHE A 49 -1.49 24.72 19.33
C PHE A 49 -1.22 23.99 18.00
N GLY A 50 -0.05 24.26 17.40
CA GLY A 50 0.37 23.57 16.20
C GLY A 50 0.55 22.07 16.36
N GLY A 51 0.96 21.61 17.54
CA GLY A 51 1.10 20.19 17.84
C GLY A 51 -0.23 19.46 17.83
N LEU A 52 -1.28 20.08 18.37
CA LEU A 52 -2.62 19.49 18.35
C LEU A 52 -3.21 19.41 16.96
N ALA A 53 -3.00 20.45 16.14
CA ALA A 53 -3.48 20.45 14.76
C ALA A 53 -2.80 19.35 13.95
N LEU A 54 -1.51 19.17 14.13
CA LEU A 54 -0.75 18.14 13.44
C LEU A 54 -1.16 16.74 13.92
N GLU A 55 -1.39 16.56 15.21
CA GLU A 55 -1.88 15.30 15.75
C GLU A 55 -3.22 14.92 15.12
N ARG A 56 -4.14 15.86 15.00
CA ARG A 56 -5.45 15.61 14.34
C ARG A 56 -5.26 15.24 12.88
N TYR A 57 -4.35 15.92 12.19
CA TYR A 57 -4.06 15.64 10.79
C TYR A 57 -3.54 14.22 10.60
N ILE A 58 -2.58 13.81 11.42
CA ILE A 58 -2.03 12.45 11.39
C ILE A 58 -3.11 11.42 11.73
N ALA A 59 -3.94 11.70 12.71
CA ALA A 59 -5.04 10.80 13.08
C ALA A 59 -6.05 10.60 11.95
N GLN A 60 -6.22 11.59 11.07
CA GLN A 60 -7.08 11.48 9.90
C GLN A 60 -6.41 10.74 8.75
N ILE A 61 -5.11 10.90 8.58
CA ILE A 61 -4.35 10.33 7.45
C ILE A 61 -3.99 8.87 7.69
N LYS A 62 -3.58 8.52 8.91
CA LYS A 62 -3.10 7.17 9.21
C LYS A 62 -4.09 6.07 8.82
N PRO A 63 -5.39 6.17 9.15
CA PRO A 63 -6.35 5.14 8.73
C PRO A 63 -6.46 5.01 7.22
N ARG A 64 -6.30 6.11 6.49
CA ARG A 64 -6.33 6.09 5.02
C ARG A 64 -5.12 5.40 4.44
N ILE A 65 -3.95 5.62 5.05
CA ILE A 65 -2.71 4.96 4.63
C ILE A 65 -2.78 3.46 4.93
N ASP A 66 -3.31 3.08 6.08
CA ASP A 66 -3.49 1.67 6.45
C ASP A 66 -4.45 0.98 5.47
N GLU A 67 -5.55 1.63 5.12
CA GLU A 67 -6.51 1.10 4.16
C GLU A 67 -5.88 0.98 2.77
N LEU A 68 -5.13 1.97 2.34
CA LEU A 68 -4.45 1.95 1.05
C LEU A 68 -3.39 0.85 1.00
N ALA A 69 -2.65 0.65 2.09
CA ALA A 69 -1.68 -0.44 2.18
C ALA A 69 -2.35 -1.80 2.03
N LYS A 70 -3.50 -1.99 2.68
CA LYS A 70 -4.28 -3.22 2.59
C LYS A 70 -4.79 -3.46 1.17
N GLN A 71 -5.38 -2.44 0.56
CA GLN A 71 -5.90 -2.54 -0.80
C GLN A 71 -4.80 -2.81 -1.81
N THR A 72 -3.64 -2.18 -1.63
CA THR A 72 -2.48 -2.38 -2.51
C THR A 72 -1.94 -3.81 -2.38
N ALA A 73 -1.91 -4.35 -1.16
CA ALA A 73 -1.49 -5.73 -0.92
C ALA A 73 -2.45 -6.74 -1.57
N GLU A 74 -3.75 -6.50 -1.46
CA GLU A 74 -4.77 -7.34 -2.09
C GLU A 74 -4.63 -7.32 -3.61
N LEU A 75 -4.43 -6.14 -4.18
CA LEU A 75 -4.24 -5.99 -5.62
C LEU A 75 -2.96 -6.66 -6.09
N SER A 76 -1.89 -6.60 -5.30
CA SER A 76 -0.63 -7.31 -5.58
C SER A 76 -0.86 -8.82 -5.66
N GLN A 77 -1.56 -9.39 -4.69
CA GLN A 77 -1.87 -10.82 -4.70
C GLN A 77 -2.72 -11.21 -5.91
N ASP A 78 -3.73 -10.43 -6.22
CA ASP A 78 -4.59 -10.69 -7.35
C ASP A 78 -3.81 -10.67 -8.67
N ALA A 79 -2.89 -9.73 -8.83
CA ALA A 79 -2.06 -9.65 -10.02
C ALA A 79 -1.16 -10.87 -10.16
N ILE A 80 -0.52 -11.30 -9.08
CA ILE A 80 0.39 -12.45 -9.09
C ILE A 80 -0.39 -13.74 -9.39
N LEU A 81 -1.55 -13.91 -8.75
CA LEU A 81 -2.39 -15.09 -8.98
C LEU A 81 -2.92 -15.11 -10.40
N SER A 82 -3.33 -13.97 -10.95
CA SER A 82 -3.80 -13.87 -12.31
C SER A 82 -2.72 -14.25 -13.32
N ALA A 83 -1.49 -13.82 -13.08
CA ALA A 83 -0.36 -14.18 -13.93
C ALA A 83 -0.09 -15.70 -13.89
N ALA A 84 -0.14 -16.29 -12.70
CA ALA A 84 0.06 -17.73 -12.53
C ALA A 84 -1.03 -18.53 -13.23
N ASP A 85 -2.28 -18.11 -13.10
CA ASP A 85 -3.42 -18.77 -13.77
C ASP A 85 -3.31 -18.68 -15.29
N TRP A 86 -2.90 -17.52 -15.78
CA TRP A 86 -2.68 -17.33 -17.22
C TRP A 86 -1.60 -18.25 -17.76
N GLU A 87 -0.47 -18.36 -17.03
CA GLU A 87 0.62 -19.25 -17.42
C GLU A 87 0.17 -20.70 -17.46
N LYS A 88 -0.61 -21.15 -16.47
CA LYS A 88 -1.17 -22.51 -16.45
C LYS A 88 -2.08 -22.76 -17.64
N ALA A 89 -2.92 -21.79 -17.97
CA ALA A 89 -3.82 -21.92 -19.11
C ALA A 89 -3.05 -22.04 -20.41
N GLN A 90 -1.96 -21.32 -20.58
CA GLN A 90 -1.11 -21.41 -21.76
C GLN A 90 -0.40 -22.75 -21.85
N LEU A 91 0.07 -23.29 -20.75
CA LEU A 91 0.73 -24.60 -20.72
C LEU A 91 -0.25 -25.74 -20.98
N ALA A 92 -1.48 -25.61 -20.54
CA ALA A 92 -2.50 -26.62 -20.73
C ALA A 92 -3.08 -26.62 -22.16
N GLY A 93 -2.98 -25.48 -22.82
CA GLY A 93 -3.48 -25.35 -24.19
C GLY A 93 -2.49 -25.78 -25.20
#